data_7b4f05d87f492beaae668e8a37bbab6e
#
_entry.id   7b4f05d87f492beaae668e8a37bbab6e
#
_cell.length_a   1.000
_cell.length_b   1.000
_cell.length_c   1.000
_cell.angle_alpha   90.00
_cell.angle_beta   90.00
_cell.angle_gamma   90.00
#
_symmetry.space_group_name_H-M   'P 1'
#
loop_
_entity.id
_entity.type
_entity.pdbx_description
1 polymer ?
#
loop_
_entity_poly.entity_id
_entity_poly.type
_entity_poly.pdbx_seq_one_letter_code
_entity_poly.pdbx_strand_id
1 'polypeptide(L)'
;MNAGITRLGWVLIAVLLSAGCASQPPTNIMSGPSQVEPRSYQTRAFDTTDRTMMLRSVIATLQDLGFVIDKADEDLGAITGTKLKGYKIRMTIVVRPRGETQLLVRANAHYNLEPIEDPRPYQDFFTALGKGVFLTAQNVD
;
A
#
# COMPACT_ATOMS: atom_id res chain seq x y z
N MET A 1 26.44 2.64 71.26
CA MET A 1 26.94 3.82 70.52
C MET A 1 27.24 3.37 69.07
N ASN A 2 26.23 3.12 68.23
CA ASN A 2 26.37 2.82 66.78
C ASN A 2 25.01 2.90 66.04
N ALA A 3 24.12 3.79 66.46
CA ALA A 3 22.80 3.93 65.81
C ALA A 3 22.75 5.03 64.73
N GLY A 4 23.87 5.68 64.41
CA GLY A 4 23.90 6.83 63.50
C GLY A 4 24.27 6.49 62.03
N ILE A 5 24.96 5.36 61.80
CA ILE A 5 25.51 5.05 60.47
C ILE A 5 24.52 4.30 59.59
N THR A 6 23.58 3.58 60.14
CA THR A 6 22.59 2.82 59.42
C THR A 6 21.46 3.67 58.79
N ARG A 7 21.17 4.83 59.33
CA ARG A 7 20.14 5.72 58.80
C ARG A 7 20.61 6.55 57.60
N LEU A 8 21.90 6.84 57.51
CA LEU A 8 22.45 7.60 56.40
C LEU A 8 22.58 6.75 55.13
N GLY A 9 22.81 5.44 55.29
CA GLY A 9 22.89 4.49 54.17
C GLY A 9 21.56 4.24 53.45
N TRP A 10 20.48 4.29 54.20
CA TRP A 10 19.13 4.09 53.61
C TRP A 10 18.61 5.31 52.84
N VAL A 11 19.01 6.52 53.19
CA VAL A 11 18.65 7.74 52.49
C VAL A 11 19.40 7.84 51.15
N LEU A 12 20.67 7.38 51.10
CA LEU A 12 21.45 7.36 49.87
C LEU A 12 20.96 6.32 48.84
N ILE A 13 20.39 5.21 49.28
CA ILE A 13 19.83 4.17 48.39
C ILE A 13 18.49 4.62 47.80
N ALA A 14 17.70 5.42 48.54
CA ALA A 14 16.40 5.91 48.04
C ALA A 14 16.52 6.98 46.97
N VAL A 15 17.64 7.68 46.83
CA VAL A 15 17.86 8.75 45.84
C VAL A 15 18.32 8.21 44.49
N LEU A 16 18.87 6.97 44.45
CA LEU A 16 19.37 6.37 43.22
C LEU A 16 18.29 5.66 42.38
N LEU A 17 17.05 5.54 42.84
CA LEU A 17 15.95 4.85 42.14
C LEU A 17 15.02 5.78 41.34
N SER A 18 15.27 7.09 41.33
CA SER A 18 14.42 8.08 40.61
C SER A 18 14.94 8.57 39.26
N ALA A 19 16.03 7.98 38.74
CA ALA A 19 16.59 8.37 37.46
C ALA A 19 16.27 7.30 36.38
N GLY A 20 15.05 7.26 35.86
CA GLY A 20 14.72 6.26 34.90
C GLY A 20 13.39 6.43 34.14
N CYS A 21 12.99 7.66 33.84
CA CYS A 21 12.05 7.91 32.75
C CYS A 21 12.69 8.92 31.80
N ALA A 22 13.65 8.46 31.00
CA ALA A 22 14.01 9.13 29.78
C ALA A 22 12.81 8.96 28.84
N SER A 23 11.89 9.92 28.83
CA SER A 23 10.90 10.07 27.75
C SER A 23 11.70 10.26 26.46
N GLN A 24 11.69 9.23 25.60
CA GLN A 24 12.18 9.38 24.24
C GLN A 24 11.42 10.55 23.62
N PRO A 25 12.12 11.49 22.95
CA PRO A 25 11.44 12.54 22.22
C PRO A 25 10.52 11.87 21.21
N PRO A 26 9.31 12.38 20.99
CA PRO A 26 8.43 11.83 19.98
C PRO A 26 9.18 11.86 18.66
N THR A 27 9.45 10.68 18.11
CA THR A 27 9.90 10.56 16.74
C THR A 27 8.89 11.33 15.90
N ASN A 28 9.36 12.39 15.23
CA ASN A 28 8.53 13.16 14.31
C ASN A 28 7.99 12.24 13.22
N ILE A 29 6.83 11.64 13.46
CA ILE A 29 6.08 10.83 12.51
C ILE A 29 5.57 11.71 11.34
N MET A 30 5.81 13.01 11.40
CA MET A 30 5.34 14.00 10.41
C MET A 30 6.39 14.39 9.36
N SER A 31 7.55 13.77 9.33
CA SER A 31 8.60 14.11 8.33
C SER A 31 8.74 13.07 7.21
N GLY A 32 7.89 12.04 7.17
CA GLY A 32 7.78 11.16 6.01
C GLY A 32 6.80 11.74 4.98
N PRO A 33 6.97 11.44 3.67
CA PRO A 33 5.97 11.80 2.68
C PRO A 33 4.61 11.27 3.14
N SER A 34 3.60 12.14 3.16
CA SER A 34 2.26 11.81 3.62
C SER A 34 1.78 10.54 2.90
N GLN A 35 1.48 9.48 3.65
CA GLN A 35 0.95 8.23 3.08
C GLN A 35 -0.41 8.42 2.37
N VAL A 36 -0.96 9.61 2.41
CA VAL A 36 -2.18 10.01 1.70
C VAL A 36 -1.88 10.26 0.21
N GLU A 37 -0.73 10.86 -0.10
CA GLU A 37 -0.33 11.17 -1.47
C GLU A 37 -0.10 9.90 -2.33
N PRO A 38 0.66 8.87 -1.89
CA PRO A 38 0.77 7.61 -2.60
C PRO A 38 -0.59 6.93 -2.85
N ARG A 39 -1.52 7.02 -1.91
CA ARG A 39 -2.85 6.42 -2.05
C ARG A 39 -3.70 7.06 -3.14
N SER A 40 -3.50 8.34 -3.43
CA SER A 40 -4.30 9.07 -4.43
C SER A 40 -4.02 8.60 -5.85
N TYR A 41 -2.77 8.36 -6.23
CA TYR A 41 -2.43 7.86 -7.57
C TYR A 41 -2.47 6.32 -7.67
N GLN A 42 -2.43 5.62 -6.54
CA GLN A 42 -2.53 4.16 -6.46
C GLN A 42 -3.96 3.63 -6.48
N THR A 43 -4.97 4.48 -6.41
CA THR A 43 -6.35 4.05 -6.25
C THR A 43 -7.29 4.84 -7.16
N ARG A 44 -8.22 4.14 -7.84
CA ARG A 44 -9.26 4.75 -8.68
C ARG A 44 -10.58 4.03 -8.51
N ALA A 45 -11.68 4.79 -8.47
CA ALA A 45 -13.02 4.25 -8.51
C ALA A 45 -13.54 4.21 -9.95
N PHE A 46 -14.35 3.19 -10.26
CA PHE A 46 -15.01 2.98 -11.54
C PHE A 46 -16.52 2.80 -11.29
N ASP A 47 -17.35 3.45 -12.11
CA ASP A 47 -18.82 3.41 -12.01
C ASP A 47 -19.36 2.13 -12.65
N THR A 48 -19.07 1.01 -12.05
CA THR A 48 -19.54 -0.32 -12.44
C THR A 48 -19.56 -1.25 -11.24
N THR A 49 -20.45 -2.22 -11.24
CA THR A 49 -20.52 -3.31 -10.25
C THR A 49 -20.06 -4.65 -10.84
N ASP A 50 -19.75 -4.71 -12.13
CA ASP A 50 -19.31 -5.92 -12.81
C ASP A 50 -17.83 -6.20 -12.49
N ARG A 51 -17.63 -6.95 -11.42
CA ARG A 51 -16.32 -7.34 -10.91
C ARG A 51 -15.59 -8.27 -11.88
N THR A 52 -16.28 -9.20 -12.50
CA THR A 52 -15.69 -10.15 -13.44
C THR A 52 -15.16 -9.44 -14.68
N MET A 53 -15.95 -8.53 -15.25
CA MET A 53 -15.51 -7.67 -16.37
C MET A 53 -14.30 -6.84 -15.96
N MET A 54 -14.32 -6.23 -14.77
CA MET A 54 -13.20 -5.42 -14.27
C MET A 54 -11.91 -6.25 -14.12
N LEU A 55 -11.98 -7.46 -13.55
CA LEU A 55 -10.82 -8.34 -13.40
C LEU A 55 -10.24 -8.77 -14.76
N ARG A 56 -11.09 -9.08 -15.74
CA ARG A 56 -10.65 -9.37 -17.11
C ARG A 56 -9.97 -8.17 -17.75
N SER A 57 -10.53 -6.98 -17.57
CA SER A 57 -9.94 -5.72 -18.09
C SER A 57 -8.59 -5.42 -17.42
N VAL A 58 -8.43 -5.70 -16.13
CA VAL A 58 -7.14 -5.57 -15.43
C VAL A 58 -6.10 -6.53 -15.99
N ILE A 59 -6.46 -7.80 -16.24
CA ILE A 59 -5.56 -8.79 -16.83
C ILE A 59 -5.11 -8.32 -18.23
N ALA A 60 -6.05 -7.95 -19.09
CA ALA A 60 -5.75 -7.46 -20.44
C ALA A 60 -4.84 -6.23 -20.40
N THR A 61 -5.16 -5.26 -19.54
CA THR A 61 -4.34 -4.03 -19.37
C THR A 61 -2.91 -4.35 -18.93
N LEU A 62 -2.72 -5.25 -17.95
CA LEU A 62 -1.39 -5.65 -17.52
C LEU A 62 -0.60 -6.31 -18.65
N GLN A 63 -1.25 -7.18 -19.42
CA GLN A 63 -0.63 -7.85 -20.58
C GLN A 63 -0.24 -6.85 -21.67
N ASP A 64 -1.11 -5.89 -22.01
CA ASP A 64 -0.85 -4.81 -22.97
C ASP A 64 0.34 -3.93 -22.54
N LEU A 65 0.50 -3.72 -21.24
CA LEU A 65 1.65 -3.01 -20.67
C LEU A 65 2.92 -3.87 -20.56
N GLY A 66 2.87 -5.13 -21.01
CA GLY A 66 4.00 -6.05 -21.05
C GLY A 66 4.27 -6.79 -19.75
N PHE A 67 3.27 -6.92 -18.87
CA PHE A 67 3.36 -7.77 -17.69
C PHE A 67 2.97 -9.21 -18.05
N VAL A 68 3.67 -10.17 -17.46
CA VAL A 68 3.25 -11.57 -17.41
C VAL A 68 2.44 -11.76 -16.14
N ILE A 69 1.26 -12.36 -16.25
CA ILE A 69 0.41 -12.61 -15.09
C ILE A 69 1.00 -13.78 -14.28
N ASP A 70 1.37 -13.50 -13.04
CA ASP A 70 1.90 -14.52 -12.12
C ASP A 70 0.77 -15.26 -11.41
N LYS A 71 -0.25 -14.51 -10.99
CA LYS A 71 -1.41 -15.02 -10.24
C LYS A 71 -2.64 -14.15 -10.51
N ALA A 72 -3.78 -14.81 -10.71
CA ALA A 72 -5.10 -14.19 -10.71
C ALA A 72 -5.97 -14.96 -9.72
N ASP A 73 -6.54 -14.25 -8.75
CA ASP A 73 -7.41 -14.79 -7.71
C ASP A 73 -8.74 -14.05 -7.78
N GLU A 74 -9.73 -14.69 -8.38
CA GLU A 74 -11.05 -14.08 -8.62
C GLU A 74 -11.82 -13.89 -7.31
N ASP A 75 -11.70 -14.82 -6.38
CA ASP A 75 -12.40 -14.76 -5.08
C ASP A 75 -11.91 -13.58 -4.25
N LEU A 76 -10.60 -13.41 -4.17
CA LEU A 76 -9.98 -12.26 -3.49
C LEU A 76 -10.06 -10.98 -4.32
N GLY A 77 -10.28 -11.07 -5.63
CA GLY A 77 -10.20 -9.95 -6.55
C GLY A 77 -8.80 -9.39 -6.70
N ALA A 78 -7.79 -10.25 -6.63
CA ALA A 78 -6.39 -9.87 -6.65
C ALA A 78 -5.68 -10.45 -7.87
N ILE A 79 -4.93 -9.61 -8.58
CA ILE A 79 -4.14 -9.98 -9.74
C ILE A 79 -2.71 -9.49 -9.54
N THR A 80 -1.74 -10.36 -9.74
CA THR A 80 -0.32 -10.02 -9.69
C THR A 80 0.34 -10.33 -11.02
N GLY A 81 1.10 -9.38 -11.54
CA GLY A 81 1.91 -9.56 -12.74
C GLY A 81 3.32 -9.02 -12.56
N THR A 82 4.26 -9.55 -13.31
CA THR A 82 5.67 -9.16 -13.33
C THR A 82 6.09 -8.74 -14.72
N LYS A 83 6.78 -7.60 -14.83
CA LYS A 83 7.41 -7.09 -16.04
C LYS A 83 8.92 -7.19 -15.91
N LEU A 84 9.56 -7.92 -16.85
CA LEU A 84 10.99 -8.21 -16.80
C LEU A 84 11.83 -7.30 -17.70
N LYS A 85 11.20 -6.49 -18.55
CA LYS A 85 11.91 -5.65 -19.54
C LYS A 85 12.53 -4.42 -18.85
N GLY A 86 13.86 -4.44 -18.69
CA GLY A 86 14.64 -3.38 -18.06
C GLY A 86 14.81 -3.58 -16.54
N TYR A 87 13.72 -3.58 -15.82
CA TYR A 87 13.68 -3.79 -14.36
C TYR A 87 12.59 -4.79 -14.01
N LYS A 88 12.82 -5.61 -12.99
CA LYS A 88 11.80 -6.53 -12.48
C LYS A 88 10.78 -5.74 -11.64
N ILE A 89 9.72 -5.30 -12.30
CA ILE A 89 8.59 -4.63 -11.63
C ILE A 89 7.51 -5.67 -11.39
N ARG A 90 7.08 -5.82 -10.15
CA ARG A 90 5.89 -6.58 -9.79
C ARG A 90 4.77 -5.61 -9.44
N MET A 91 3.62 -5.76 -10.08
CA MET A 91 2.43 -4.98 -9.81
C MET A 91 1.30 -5.89 -9.31
N THR A 92 0.70 -5.53 -8.19
CA THR A 92 -0.46 -6.22 -7.62
C THR A 92 -1.65 -5.28 -7.66
N ILE A 93 -2.74 -5.75 -8.28
CA ILE A 93 -3.99 -5.02 -8.42
C ILE A 93 -5.03 -5.70 -7.55
N VAL A 94 -5.80 -4.92 -6.80
CA VAL A 94 -6.92 -5.40 -6.00
C VAL A 94 -8.19 -4.66 -6.39
N VAL A 95 -9.24 -5.41 -6.71
CA VAL A 95 -10.57 -4.90 -7.08
C VAL A 95 -11.55 -5.22 -5.95
N ARG A 96 -12.19 -4.18 -5.39
CA ARG A 96 -13.16 -4.31 -4.29
C ARG A 96 -14.42 -3.51 -4.56
N PRO A 97 -15.58 -3.93 -4.07
CA PRO A 97 -16.78 -3.08 -4.06
C PRO A 97 -16.55 -1.79 -3.28
N ARG A 98 -17.12 -0.70 -3.79
CA ARG A 98 -17.20 0.60 -3.13
C ARG A 98 -18.64 1.07 -3.12
N GLY A 99 -19.33 0.90 -1.98
CA GLY A 99 -20.77 1.10 -1.91
C GLY A 99 -21.50 0.13 -2.84
N GLU A 100 -22.63 0.54 -3.36
CA GLU A 100 -23.54 -0.32 -4.15
C GLU A 100 -23.36 -0.18 -5.66
N THR A 101 -22.66 0.86 -6.13
CA THR A 101 -22.62 1.24 -7.55
C THR A 101 -21.23 1.29 -8.16
N GLN A 102 -20.17 1.15 -7.35
CA GLN A 102 -18.80 1.34 -7.81
C GLN A 102 -17.87 0.19 -7.43
N LEU A 103 -16.82 0.04 -8.19
CA LEU A 103 -15.62 -0.75 -7.83
C LEU A 103 -14.45 0.17 -7.56
N LEU A 104 -13.69 -0.16 -6.52
CA LEU A 104 -12.42 0.47 -6.19
C LEU A 104 -11.30 -0.43 -6.69
N VAL A 105 -10.45 0.11 -7.56
CA VAL A 105 -9.24 -0.57 -8.06
C VAL A 105 -8.03 0.06 -7.42
N ARG A 106 -7.23 -0.75 -6.75
CA ARG A 106 -5.98 -0.32 -6.11
C ARG A 106 -4.80 -1.06 -6.71
N ALA A 107 -3.77 -0.31 -7.10
CA ALA A 107 -2.51 -0.83 -7.64
C ALA A 107 -1.37 -0.60 -6.63
N ASN A 108 -0.54 -1.62 -6.44
CA ASN A 108 0.73 -1.52 -5.72
C ASN A 108 1.83 -2.07 -6.60
N ALA A 109 2.92 -1.34 -6.75
CA ALA A 109 4.06 -1.77 -7.53
C ALA A 109 5.34 -1.78 -6.69
N HIS A 110 6.18 -2.78 -6.93
CA HIS A 110 7.45 -2.95 -6.26
C HIS A 110 8.56 -3.23 -7.30
N TYR A 111 9.72 -2.66 -7.05
CA TYR A 111 10.96 -3.04 -7.69
C TYR A 111 11.73 -3.96 -6.73
N ASN A 112 11.84 -5.24 -7.04
CA ASN A 112 12.26 -6.27 -6.09
C ASN A 112 11.38 -6.24 -4.81
N LEU A 113 11.89 -5.73 -3.69
CA LEU A 113 11.18 -5.61 -2.41
C LEU A 113 10.83 -4.16 -2.05
N GLU A 114 11.30 -3.17 -2.83
CA GLU A 114 11.08 -1.75 -2.57
C GLU A 114 9.82 -1.25 -3.26
N PRO A 115 8.94 -0.53 -2.57
CA PRO A 115 7.76 0.07 -3.19
C PRO A 115 8.17 1.14 -4.20
N ILE A 116 7.46 1.18 -5.33
CA ILE A 116 7.63 2.23 -6.34
C ILE A 116 6.77 3.43 -5.93
N GLU A 117 7.43 4.54 -5.60
CA GLU A 117 6.78 5.80 -5.24
C GLU A 117 6.53 6.72 -6.45
N ASP A 118 7.17 6.45 -7.60
CA ASP A 118 6.94 7.19 -8.85
C ASP A 118 5.49 6.99 -9.30
N PRO A 119 4.69 8.05 -9.49
CA PRO A 119 3.30 7.94 -9.90
C PRO A 119 3.10 7.46 -11.35
N ARG A 120 4.11 7.59 -12.24
CA ARG A 120 3.98 7.28 -13.67
C ARG A 120 3.52 5.84 -13.97
N PRO A 121 4.08 4.78 -13.39
CA PRO A 121 3.62 3.42 -13.66
C PRO A 121 2.15 3.20 -13.31
N TYR A 122 1.67 3.87 -12.26
CA TYR A 122 0.27 3.81 -11.83
C TYR A 122 -0.64 4.61 -12.77
N GLN A 123 -0.20 5.79 -13.21
CA GLN A 123 -0.93 6.62 -14.17
C GLN A 123 -1.08 5.92 -15.52
N ASP A 124 -0.01 5.30 -16.02
CA ASP A 124 -0.03 4.52 -17.26
C ASP A 124 -1.03 3.37 -17.15
N PHE A 125 -0.97 2.62 -16.03
CA PHE A 125 -1.89 1.53 -15.77
C PHE A 125 -3.35 2.01 -15.72
N PHE A 126 -3.67 3.03 -14.93
CA PHE A 126 -5.06 3.51 -14.82
C PHE A 126 -5.58 4.19 -16.08
N THR A 127 -4.70 4.81 -16.86
CA THR A 127 -5.08 5.38 -18.16
C THR A 127 -5.45 4.28 -19.14
N ALA A 128 -4.63 3.22 -19.23
CA ALA A 128 -4.90 2.08 -20.09
C ALA A 128 -6.15 1.31 -19.65
N LEU A 129 -6.30 1.06 -18.32
CA LEU A 129 -7.46 0.38 -17.76
C LEU A 129 -8.75 1.16 -18.05
N GLY A 130 -8.75 2.48 -17.85
CA GLY A 130 -9.91 3.31 -18.13
C GLY A 130 -10.37 3.24 -19.58
N LYS A 131 -9.44 3.22 -20.54
CA LYS A 131 -9.74 3.01 -21.95
C LYS A 131 -10.32 1.62 -22.22
N GLY A 132 -9.72 0.57 -21.64
CA GLY A 132 -10.18 -0.80 -21.81
C GLY A 132 -11.59 -1.03 -21.28
N VAL A 133 -11.88 -0.53 -20.08
CA VAL A 133 -13.23 -0.62 -19.46
C VAL A 133 -14.27 0.14 -20.29
N PHE A 134 -13.94 1.34 -20.78
CA PHE A 134 -14.83 2.12 -21.63
C PHE A 134 -15.15 1.40 -22.93
N LEU A 135 -14.15 0.85 -23.61
CA LEU A 135 -14.35 0.11 -24.87
C LEU A 135 -15.18 -1.16 -24.66
N THR A 136 -14.95 -1.88 -23.56
CA THR A 136 -15.74 -3.07 -23.22
C THR A 136 -17.20 -2.73 -22.99
N ALA A 137 -17.47 -1.59 -22.31
CA ALA A 137 -18.84 -1.13 -22.07
C ALA A 137 -19.57 -0.67 -23.36
N GLN A 138 -18.82 -0.32 -24.42
CA GLN A 138 -19.39 0.08 -25.73
C GLN A 138 -19.66 -1.10 -26.65
N ASN A 139 -19.03 -2.26 -26.41
CA ASN A 139 -19.18 -3.47 -27.24
C ASN A 139 -20.27 -4.40 -26.71
N VAL A 140 -21.35 -3.85 -26.17
CA VAL A 140 -22.56 -4.61 -25.82
C VAL A 140 -23.39 -4.75 -27.10
N ASP A 141 -23.19 -5.85 -27.81
CA ASP A 141 -24.10 -6.34 -28.86
C ASP A 141 -25.28 -7.07 -28.23
#